data_4657fb32d8193c7638a8c95eb1a6c1e2
#
_entry.id   4657fb32d8193c7638a8c95eb1a6c1e2
#
_cell.length_a   1.000
_cell.length_b   1.000
_cell.length_c   1.000
_cell.angle_alpha   90.00
_cell.angle_beta   90.00
_cell.angle_gamma   90.00
#
_symmetry.space_group_name_H-M   'P 1'
#
loop_
_entity.id
_entity.type
_entity.pdbx_description
1 polymer ?
#
loop_
_entity_poly.entity_id
_entity_poly.type
_entity_poly.pdbx_seq_one_letter_code
_entity_poly.pdbx_strand_id
1 'polypeptide(L)'
;RQNLCMTDTTYRGRINIALDKVKRMYPTKQIVLITPIHRAGFYLSDTIWQPTEEYRNKCGEYVSRYVESVKEAGNIWSVPVIDMNALSGLYPLMDEHAQFFNKKDVDRLHPNNEGHRRIALTLMYQLMCLPVS
;
A
#
# COMPACT_ATOMS: atom_id res chain seq x y z
N ARG A 1 11.86 -19.69 -13.41
CA ARG A 1 11.53 -18.27 -13.18
C ARG A 1 12.29 -17.32 -14.13
N GLN A 2 12.37 -17.70 -15.40
CA GLN A 2 13.12 -16.92 -16.40
C GLN A 2 12.57 -15.51 -16.62
N ASN A 3 11.28 -15.28 -16.36
CA ASN A 3 10.60 -13.99 -16.58
C ASN A 3 10.39 -13.19 -15.29
N LEU A 4 10.99 -13.59 -14.17
CA LEU A 4 10.85 -12.86 -12.92
C LEU A 4 11.77 -11.64 -12.92
N CYS A 5 11.18 -10.45 -12.85
CA CYS A 5 11.93 -9.22 -12.70
C CYS A 5 12.62 -9.17 -11.34
N MET A 6 13.95 -9.20 -11.32
CA MET A 6 14.79 -9.16 -10.11
C MET A 6 15.76 -7.96 -10.15
N THR A 7 15.35 -6.86 -10.76
CA THR A 7 16.15 -5.64 -10.81
C THR A 7 15.75 -4.67 -9.69
N ASP A 8 16.72 -3.93 -9.15
CA ASP A 8 16.50 -2.88 -8.17
C ASP A 8 16.12 -1.52 -8.79
N THR A 9 16.05 -1.45 -10.11
CA THR A 9 15.72 -0.22 -10.83
C THR A 9 14.23 0.02 -10.98
N THR A 10 13.39 -0.99 -10.72
CA THR A 10 11.93 -0.90 -10.81
C THR A 10 11.26 -1.22 -9.47
N TYR A 11 10.07 -0.67 -9.26
CA TYR A 11 9.26 -0.96 -8.07
C TYR A 11 8.96 -2.47 -7.94
N ARG A 12 8.49 -3.09 -9.03
CA ARG A 12 8.19 -4.52 -9.09
C ARG A 12 9.44 -5.37 -8.78
N GLY A 13 10.57 -5.03 -9.37
CA GLY A 13 11.82 -5.75 -9.13
C GLY A 13 12.27 -5.65 -7.68
N ARG A 14 12.14 -4.49 -7.05
CA ARG A 14 12.46 -4.30 -5.62
C ARG A 14 11.58 -5.14 -4.71
N ILE A 15 10.27 -5.24 -5.00
CA ILE A 15 9.37 -6.13 -4.24
C ILE A 15 9.81 -7.58 -4.38
N ASN A 16 10.13 -8.04 -5.58
CA ASN A 16 10.57 -9.41 -5.82
C ASN A 16 11.88 -9.73 -5.09
N ILE A 17 12.87 -8.82 -5.14
CA ILE A 17 14.13 -8.95 -4.41
C ILE A 17 13.89 -9.04 -2.90
N ALA A 18 13.04 -8.15 -2.37
CA ALA A 18 12.72 -8.12 -0.95
C ALA A 18 12.04 -9.43 -0.50
N LEU A 19 11.07 -9.92 -1.27
CA LEU A 19 10.37 -11.17 -0.95
C LEU A 19 11.28 -12.39 -1.05
N ASP A 20 12.13 -12.47 -2.05
CA ASP A 20 13.12 -13.55 -2.15
C ASP A 20 14.02 -13.57 -0.90
N LYS A 21 14.54 -12.41 -0.51
CA LYS A 21 15.39 -12.28 0.66
C LYS A 21 14.67 -12.68 1.95
N VAL A 22 13.47 -12.16 2.19
CA VAL A 22 12.69 -12.45 3.41
C VAL A 22 12.30 -13.92 3.47
N LYS A 23 11.84 -14.51 2.37
CA LYS A 23 11.50 -15.95 2.33
C LYS A 23 12.71 -16.85 2.58
N ARG A 24 13.89 -16.46 2.15
CA ARG A 24 15.13 -17.22 2.44
C ARG A 24 15.55 -17.09 3.90
N MET A 25 15.38 -15.90 4.49
CA MET A 25 15.71 -15.66 5.91
C MET A 25 14.71 -16.35 6.85
N TYR A 26 13.44 -16.41 6.46
CA TYR A 26 12.34 -16.94 7.28
C TYR A 26 11.48 -17.92 6.48
N PRO A 27 12.05 -19.07 6.08
CA PRO A 27 11.42 -19.97 5.10
C PRO A 27 10.09 -20.57 5.55
N THR A 28 9.85 -20.65 6.85
CA THR A 28 8.63 -21.24 7.43
C THR A 28 7.67 -20.23 8.05
N LYS A 29 8.04 -18.94 8.04
CA LYS A 29 7.21 -17.89 8.67
C LYS A 29 6.17 -17.36 7.71
N GLN A 30 5.01 -17.01 8.27
CA GLN A 30 3.96 -16.31 7.54
C GLN A 30 4.44 -14.91 7.20
N ILE A 31 4.41 -14.59 5.90
CA ILE A 31 4.65 -13.25 5.37
C ILE A 31 3.31 -12.76 4.84
N VAL A 32 3.00 -11.51 5.05
CA VAL A 32 1.80 -10.85 4.54
C VAL A 32 2.22 -9.55 3.87
N LEU A 33 1.72 -9.31 2.66
CA LEU A 33 1.83 -8.02 1.99
C LEU A 33 0.58 -7.19 2.28
N ILE A 34 0.76 -5.89 2.35
CA ILE A 34 -0.33 -4.93 2.54
C ILE A 34 -0.22 -3.90 1.42
N THR A 35 -1.31 -3.68 0.68
CA THR A 35 -1.35 -2.61 -0.31
C THR A 35 -1.45 -1.24 0.37
N PRO A 36 -0.96 -0.16 -0.26
CA PRO A 36 -1.22 1.18 0.24
C PRO A 36 -2.71 1.50 0.21
N ILE A 37 -3.16 2.33 1.15
CA ILE A 37 -4.50 2.91 1.13
C ILE A 37 -4.62 3.97 0.04
N HIS A 38 -5.86 4.38 -0.27
CA HIS A 38 -6.11 5.55 -1.11
C HIS A 38 -5.51 6.82 -0.50
N ARG A 39 -5.12 7.75 -1.34
CA ARG A 39 -4.53 9.03 -0.93
C ARG A 39 -5.08 10.18 -1.75
N ALA A 40 -5.27 11.31 -1.10
CA ALA A 40 -5.41 12.60 -1.74
C ALA A 40 -4.13 13.42 -1.55
N GLY A 41 -4.22 14.72 -1.78
CA GLY A 41 -3.05 15.59 -1.74
C GLY A 41 -2.47 15.80 -0.34
N PHE A 42 -1.19 16.07 -0.32
CA PHE A 42 -0.46 16.58 0.83
C PHE A 42 0.30 17.82 0.39
N TYR A 43 0.12 18.94 1.11
CA TYR A 43 0.78 20.20 0.83
C TYR A 43 1.27 20.84 2.13
N LEU A 44 2.56 20.83 2.34
CA LEU A 44 3.20 21.51 3.46
C LEU A 44 3.83 22.83 3.05
N SER A 45 4.45 22.88 1.87
CA SER A 45 5.08 24.05 1.29
C SER A 45 5.25 23.86 -0.23
N ASP A 46 5.69 24.88 -0.93
CA ASP A 46 5.97 24.82 -2.38
C ASP A 46 7.01 23.75 -2.76
N THR A 47 7.84 23.35 -1.82
CA THR A 47 8.88 22.33 -2.03
C THR A 47 8.54 20.98 -1.43
N ILE A 48 7.57 20.91 -0.52
CA ILE A 48 7.15 19.67 0.16
C ILE A 48 5.65 19.45 -0.08
N TRP A 49 5.37 18.72 -1.14
CA TRP A 49 4.00 18.41 -1.52
C TRP A 49 3.93 17.08 -2.29
N GLN A 50 2.76 16.48 -2.29
CA GLN A 50 2.46 15.31 -3.10
C GLN A 50 1.06 15.47 -3.72
N PRO A 51 0.91 15.17 -5.01
CA PRO A 51 -0.38 15.28 -5.68
C PRO A 51 -1.34 14.20 -5.20
N THR A 52 -2.61 14.35 -5.54
CA THR A 52 -3.61 13.31 -5.35
C THR A 52 -3.33 12.12 -6.27
N GLU A 53 -3.90 10.95 -5.95
CA GLU A 53 -3.74 9.74 -6.77
C GLU A 53 -4.42 9.82 -8.14
N GLU A 54 -5.23 10.85 -8.38
CA GLU A 54 -5.86 11.13 -9.68
C GLU A 54 -4.84 11.53 -10.75
N TYR A 55 -3.65 11.94 -10.32
CA TYR A 55 -2.57 12.37 -11.22
C TYR A 55 -1.45 11.34 -11.29
N ARG A 56 -0.81 11.30 -12.44
CA ARG A 56 0.40 10.48 -12.63
C ARG A 56 1.57 11.07 -11.85
N ASN A 57 2.42 10.19 -11.36
CA ASN A 57 3.68 10.60 -10.74
C ASN A 57 4.73 11.00 -11.79
N LYS A 58 5.93 11.34 -11.32
CA LYS A 58 7.06 11.72 -12.20
C LYS A 58 7.51 10.62 -13.16
N CYS A 59 7.17 9.35 -12.87
CA CYS A 59 7.45 8.21 -13.74
C CYS A 59 6.30 7.94 -14.73
N GLY A 60 5.27 8.77 -14.76
CA GLY A 60 4.12 8.61 -15.64
C GLY A 60 3.09 7.57 -15.19
N GLU A 61 3.16 7.10 -13.94
CA GLU A 61 2.32 6.03 -13.42
C GLU A 61 1.33 6.53 -12.35
N TYR A 62 0.15 5.92 -12.33
CA TYR A 62 -0.84 6.10 -11.27
C TYR A 62 -0.53 5.22 -10.05
N VAL A 63 -1.00 5.62 -8.87
CA VAL A 63 -0.87 4.83 -7.63
C VAL A 63 -1.45 3.42 -7.79
N SER A 64 -2.53 3.26 -8.53
CA SER A 64 -3.15 1.97 -8.82
C SER A 64 -2.18 0.94 -9.43
N ARG A 65 -1.20 1.38 -10.21
CA ARG A 65 -0.18 0.48 -10.78
C ARG A 65 0.73 -0.12 -9.71
N TYR A 66 1.04 0.65 -8.67
CA TYR A 66 1.81 0.17 -7.52
C TYR A 66 0.99 -0.80 -6.68
N VAL A 67 -0.30 -0.53 -6.47
CA VAL A 67 -1.22 -1.45 -5.80
C VAL A 67 -1.27 -2.79 -6.53
N GLU A 68 -1.48 -2.79 -7.84
CA GLU A 68 -1.50 -4.01 -8.66
C GLU A 68 -0.16 -4.76 -8.61
N SER A 69 0.96 -4.05 -8.56
CA SER A 69 2.28 -4.68 -8.44
C SER A 69 2.46 -5.44 -7.12
N VAL A 70 1.91 -4.94 -6.03
CA VAL A 70 1.92 -5.64 -4.72
C VAL A 70 1.06 -6.91 -4.79
N LYS A 71 -0.13 -6.82 -5.38
CA LYS A 71 -1.05 -7.96 -5.55
C LYS A 71 -0.43 -9.05 -6.42
N GLU A 72 0.19 -8.67 -7.52
CA GLU A 72 0.90 -9.59 -8.41
C GLU A 72 2.07 -10.29 -7.68
N ALA A 73 2.84 -9.55 -6.89
CA ALA A 73 3.93 -10.13 -6.11
C ALA A 73 3.42 -11.20 -5.12
N GLY A 74 2.26 -10.99 -4.51
CA GLY A 74 1.61 -11.99 -3.69
C GLY A 74 1.36 -13.30 -4.44
N ASN A 75 0.85 -13.21 -5.67
CA ASN A 75 0.63 -14.38 -6.53
C ASN A 75 1.95 -15.08 -6.94
N ILE A 76 2.96 -14.30 -7.31
CA ILE A 76 4.27 -14.83 -7.72
C ILE A 76 4.94 -15.63 -6.59
N TRP A 77 4.88 -15.10 -5.37
CA TRP A 77 5.62 -15.63 -4.23
C TRP A 77 4.79 -16.50 -3.29
N SER A 78 3.51 -16.73 -3.59
CA SER A 78 2.56 -17.40 -2.67
C SER A 78 2.55 -16.74 -1.29
N VAL A 79 2.38 -15.43 -1.29
CA VAL A 79 2.27 -14.60 -0.09
C VAL A 79 0.89 -13.96 -0.07
N PRO A 80 0.12 -14.12 1.02
CA PRO A 80 -1.16 -13.45 1.17
C PRO A 80 -1.03 -11.93 1.06
N VAL A 81 -2.00 -11.30 0.40
CA VAL A 81 -2.07 -9.85 0.26
C VAL A 81 -3.34 -9.35 0.93
N ILE A 82 -3.20 -8.45 1.89
CA ILE A 82 -4.32 -7.68 2.42
C ILE A 82 -4.45 -6.40 1.60
N ASP A 83 -5.50 -6.34 0.80
CA ASP A 83 -5.76 -5.21 -0.08
C ASP A 83 -6.40 -4.05 0.69
N MET A 84 -5.57 -3.29 1.43
CA MET A 84 -6.04 -2.13 2.19
C MET A 84 -6.51 -0.99 1.29
N ASN A 85 -6.09 -0.94 0.04
CA ASN A 85 -6.62 0.01 -0.94
C ASN A 85 -8.14 -0.17 -1.09
N ALA A 86 -8.59 -1.41 -1.24
CA ALA A 86 -10.01 -1.73 -1.35
C ALA A 86 -10.73 -1.85 0.01
N LEU A 87 -10.07 -2.40 1.02
CA LEU A 87 -10.72 -2.85 2.26
C LEU A 87 -10.75 -1.81 3.38
N SER A 88 -9.89 -0.79 3.36
CA SER A 88 -9.82 0.20 4.44
C SER A 88 -11.10 1.02 4.58
N GLY A 89 -11.88 1.16 3.53
CA GLY A 89 -13.03 2.06 3.49
C GLY A 89 -12.66 3.55 3.57
N LEU A 90 -11.37 3.88 3.43
CA LEU A 90 -10.87 5.25 3.44
C LEU A 90 -10.73 5.76 2.00
N TYR A 91 -11.50 6.79 1.66
CA TYR A 91 -11.48 7.39 0.33
C TYR A 91 -11.30 8.91 0.42
N PRO A 92 -10.06 9.39 0.60
CA PRO A 92 -9.77 10.79 0.93
C PRO A 92 -10.08 11.80 -0.17
N LEU A 93 -10.45 11.34 -1.37
CA LEU A 93 -10.93 12.20 -2.45
C LEU A 93 -12.34 12.75 -2.17
N MET A 94 -13.10 12.13 -1.26
CA MET A 94 -14.38 12.64 -0.77
C MET A 94 -14.17 13.50 0.47
N ASP A 95 -14.83 14.64 0.53
CA ASP A 95 -14.74 15.59 1.65
C ASP A 95 -15.20 15.00 2.98
N GLU A 96 -16.20 14.13 2.94
CA GLU A 96 -16.72 13.44 4.12
C GLU A 96 -15.67 12.53 4.78
N HIS A 97 -14.72 12.00 4.00
CA HIS A 97 -13.63 11.18 4.50
C HIS A 97 -12.43 11.98 5.03
N ALA A 98 -12.44 13.31 4.87
CA ALA A 98 -11.39 14.17 5.42
C ALA A 98 -11.25 14.03 6.95
N GLN A 99 -12.33 13.64 7.64
CA GLN A 99 -12.34 13.39 9.09
C GLN A 99 -11.40 12.27 9.53
N PHE A 100 -10.96 11.41 8.62
CA PHE A 100 -10.04 10.29 8.90
C PHE A 100 -8.57 10.63 8.60
N PHE A 101 -8.31 11.84 8.16
CA PHE A 101 -6.99 12.30 7.75
C PHE A 101 -6.51 13.45 8.62
N ASN A 102 -5.21 13.72 8.55
CA ASN A 102 -4.53 14.65 9.46
C ASN A 102 -5.08 16.08 9.39
N LYS A 103 -5.23 16.61 8.16
CA LYS A 103 -5.81 17.95 7.94
C LYS A 103 -6.59 18.01 6.63
N LYS A 104 -7.86 18.41 6.72
CA LYS A 104 -8.78 18.45 5.59
C LYS A 104 -8.22 19.10 4.33
N ASP A 105 -7.63 20.27 4.46
CA ASP A 105 -7.24 21.09 3.30
C ASP A 105 -5.73 21.02 2.98
N VAL A 106 -4.96 20.33 3.82
CA VAL A 106 -3.50 20.29 3.71
C VAL A 106 -2.97 18.88 3.58
N ASP A 107 -3.56 17.91 4.30
CA ASP A 107 -3.01 16.57 4.41
C ASP A 107 -4.12 15.53 4.46
N ARG A 108 -4.44 15.00 3.30
CA ARG A 108 -5.29 13.83 3.12
C ARG A 108 -4.49 12.62 2.65
N LEU A 109 -3.19 12.61 2.92
CA LEU A 109 -2.28 11.49 2.70
C LEU A 109 -2.10 10.67 3.98
N HIS A 110 -1.91 11.35 5.12
CA HIS A 110 -1.64 10.72 6.40
C HIS A 110 -2.92 10.59 7.21
N PRO A 111 -3.35 9.36 7.56
CA PRO A 111 -4.49 9.15 8.44
C PRO A 111 -4.25 9.76 9.83
N ASN A 112 -5.33 10.25 10.44
CA ASN A 112 -5.34 10.62 11.86
C ASN A 112 -5.66 9.41 12.74
N ASN A 113 -5.90 9.62 14.04
CA ASN A 113 -6.20 8.54 14.97
C ASN A 113 -7.41 7.69 14.55
N GLU A 114 -8.47 8.30 14.06
CA GLU A 114 -9.66 7.57 13.59
C GLU A 114 -9.39 6.80 12.29
N GLY A 115 -8.62 7.37 11.39
CA GLY A 115 -8.15 6.68 10.19
C GLY A 115 -7.28 5.48 10.54
N HIS A 116 -6.32 5.64 11.45
CA HIS A 116 -5.48 4.54 11.94
C HIS A 116 -6.29 3.46 12.66
N ARG A 117 -7.32 3.86 13.44
CA ARG A 117 -8.22 2.91 14.08
C ARG A 117 -8.96 2.04 13.07
N ARG A 118 -9.48 2.63 11.98
CA ARG A 118 -10.11 1.87 10.87
C ARG A 118 -9.12 0.90 10.23
N ILE A 119 -7.92 1.37 9.93
CA ILE A 119 -6.87 0.53 9.34
C ILE A 119 -6.55 -0.64 10.27
N ALA A 120 -6.36 -0.38 11.56
CA ALA A 120 -6.03 -1.41 12.55
C ALA A 120 -7.13 -2.47 12.69
N LEU A 121 -8.40 -2.06 12.75
CA LEU A 121 -9.53 -2.99 12.83
C LEU A 121 -9.65 -3.85 11.58
N THR A 122 -9.55 -3.23 10.40
CA THR A 122 -9.59 -3.96 9.12
C THR A 122 -8.44 -4.96 9.04
N LEU A 123 -7.23 -4.53 9.37
CA LEU A 123 -6.04 -5.38 9.36
C LEU A 123 -6.19 -6.56 10.34
N MET A 124 -6.70 -6.32 11.54
CA MET A 124 -6.94 -7.36 12.54
C MET A 124 -7.90 -8.44 12.01
N TYR A 125 -9.04 -8.05 11.43
CA TYR A 125 -10.00 -9.00 10.87
C TYR A 125 -9.42 -9.78 9.70
N GLN A 126 -8.67 -9.13 8.82
CA GLN A 126 -8.04 -9.80 7.68
C GLN A 126 -6.95 -10.78 8.12
N LEU A 127 -6.15 -10.44 9.11
CA LEU A 127 -5.14 -11.34 9.67
C LEU A 127 -5.77 -12.57 10.33
N MET A 128 -6.92 -12.43 10.98
CA MET A 128 -7.65 -13.57 11.58
C MET A 128 -8.15 -14.57 10.53
N CYS A 129 -8.33 -14.15 9.28
CA CYS A 129 -8.76 -15.01 8.17
C CYS A 129 -7.60 -15.74 7.48
N LEU A 130 -6.35 -15.44 7.84
CA LEU A 130 -5.18 -16.07 7.23
C LEU A 130 -4.79 -17.35 7.97
N PRO A 131 -4.15 -18.30 7.26
CA PRO A 131 -3.59 -19.48 7.92
C PRO A 131 -2.60 -19.09 9.01
N VAL A 132 -2.73 -19.70 10.17
CA VAL A 132 -1.77 -19.54 11.26
C VAL A 132 -0.55 -20.41 10.96
N SER A 133 0.62 -19.78 11.01
CA SER A 133 1.89 -20.50 10.82
C SER A 133 2.43 -21.00 12.16
#